data_04656564435b1000ff9b5827c4bc0957
#
_entry.id   04656564435b1000ff9b5827c4bc0957
#
_cell.length_a   1.000
_cell.length_b   1.000
_cell.length_c   1.000
_cell.angle_alpha   90.00
_cell.angle_beta   90.00
_cell.angle_gamma   90.00
#
_symmetry.space_group_name_H-M   'P 1'
#
loop_
_entity.id
_entity.type
_entity.pdbx_description
1 polymer ?
#
loop_
_entity_poly.entity_id
_entity_poly.type
_entity_poly.pdbx_seq_one_letter_code
_entity_poly.pdbx_strand_id
1 'polypeptide(L)'
;MKKILFTFISLCLLSISLKAQEAPSEKQSDFDKKFRFGIRATPEPTWYKSDNNNSTGAGAYFGFGFGMIMEFKLSKIIHFSTGIGGDFEGGYINYRNDPTFNINAVLTSEGEYVESKDGKFSSEVQLANGNTQVILKDRKYKTTMVTIPFLLKMMTEEYSGARYFAVFGGELGIRAGIKGNDTYVSGIKATVNGTSTTTAFVPDEDLSKANINLSKDASLVPLRLGMNLGLGTEYRLGGSTSLMFSVNYFQSFTNLMRKDSKYLVKATQPAVYDPLNQGYFMRAIRINIGLLF
;
A
#
# COMPACT_ATOMS: atom_id res chain seq x y z
N MET A 1 -22.37 10.91 12.24
CA MET A 1 -21.69 9.74 11.69
C MET A 1 -21.58 8.56 12.66
N LYS A 2 -21.22 8.72 13.93
CA LYS A 2 -21.13 7.60 14.90
C LYS A 2 -22.46 6.85 15.13
N LYS A 3 -23.61 7.53 15.10
CA LYS A 3 -24.94 6.91 15.31
C LYS A 3 -25.38 6.02 14.14
N ILE A 4 -25.03 6.36 12.92
CA ILE A 4 -25.40 5.60 11.70
C ILE A 4 -24.61 4.27 11.64
N LEU A 5 -23.33 4.29 12.02
CA LEU A 5 -22.49 3.10 12.06
C LEU A 5 -23.00 2.10 13.10
N PHE A 6 -23.46 2.59 14.28
CA PHE A 6 -24.00 1.72 15.33
C PHE A 6 -25.35 1.06 14.93
N THR A 7 -26.18 1.80 14.18
CA THR A 7 -27.46 1.28 13.68
C THR A 7 -27.25 0.21 12.61
N PHE A 8 -26.22 0.36 11.75
CA PHE A 8 -25.90 -0.64 10.73
C PHE A 8 -25.36 -1.94 11.34
N ILE A 9 -24.49 -1.83 12.35
CA ILE A 9 -23.96 -3.00 13.09
C ILE A 9 -25.07 -3.71 13.86
N SER A 10 -26.01 -2.97 14.48
CA SER A 10 -27.16 -3.55 15.19
C SER A 10 -28.14 -4.25 14.25
N LEU A 11 -28.35 -3.71 13.03
CA LEU A 11 -29.23 -4.31 12.03
C LEU A 11 -28.63 -5.61 11.44
N CYS A 12 -27.31 -5.67 11.27
CA CYS A 12 -26.62 -6.90 10.87
C CYS A 12 -26.65 -8.00 11.94
N LEU A 13 -26.60 -7.63 13.21
CA LEU A 13 -26.68 -8.59 14.32
C LEU A 13 -28.09 -9.15 14.52
N LEU A 14 -29.13 -8.38 14.24
CA LEU A 14 -30.53 -8.84 14.34
C LEU A 14 -30.93 -9.82 13.22
N SER A 15 -30.33 -9.73 12.04
CA SER A 15 -30.60 -10.66 10.93
C SER A 15 -30.01 -12.07 11.15
N ILE A 16 -29.06 -12.21 12.06
CA ILE A 16 -28.43 -13.49 12.40
C ILE A 16 -29.32 -14.34 13.31
N SER A 17 -30.24 -13.71 14.04
CA SER A 17 -31.07 -14.39 15.04
C SER A 17 -32.34 -15.11 14.49
N LEU A 18 -32.68 -14.89 13.22
CA LEU A 18 -33.97 -15.34 12.66
C LEU A 18 -33.95 -16.70 11.94
N LYS A 19 -32.82 -17.40 11.87
CA LYS A 19 -32.72 -18.71 11.22
C LYS A 19 -32.25 -19.86 12.11
N ALA A 20 -32.49 -19.78 13.40
CA ALA A 20 -32.05 -20.81 14.37
C ALA A 20 -33.00 -22.00 14.52
N GLN A 21 -33.98 -22.23 13.65
CA GLN A 21 -35.03 -23.26 13.84
C GLN A 21 -35.34 -24.09 12.59
N GLU A 22 -34.34 -24.55 11.82
CA GLU A 22 -34.57 -25.67 10.92
C GLU A 22 -33.52 -26.75 11.17
N ALA A 23 -33.99 -27.94 11.56
CA ALA A 23 -33.14 -29.11 11.77
C ALA A 23 -32.42 -29.51 10.46
N PRO A 24 -31.15 -29.88 10.50
CA PRO A 24 -30.40 -30.19 9.31
C PRO A 24 -30.84 -31.51 8.68
N SER A 25 -31.40 -31.46 7.49
CA SER A 25 -31.41 -32.62 6.60
C SER A 25 -29.95 -32.91 6.19
N GLU A 26 -29.51 -34.14 6.32
CA GLU A 26 -28.23 -34.65 5.85
C GLU A 26 -28.08 -34.48 4.31
N LYS A 27 -27.81 -33.29 3.85
CA LYS A 27 -27.30 -33.03 2.50
C LYS A 27 -25.80 -32.84 2.61
N GLN A 28 -25.08 -33.72 1.91
CA GLN A 28 -23.64 -33.66 1.71
C GLN A 28 -23.24 -32.19 1.51
N SER A 29 -22.41 -31.67 2.44
CA SER A 29 -22.10 -30.27 2.55
C SER A 29 -21.36 -29.83 1.28
N ASP A 30 -21.90 -28.86 0.54
CA ASP A 30 -21.28 -28.26 -0.66
C ASP A 30 -19.90 -27.62 -0.41
N PHE A 31 -19.49 -27.47 0.85
CA PHE A 31 -18.13 -27.14 1.24
C PHE A 31 -17.12 -28.27 0.93
N ASP A 32 -17.61 -29.45 0.54
CA ASP A 32 -16.75 -30.62 0.24
C ASP A 32 -16.23 -30.69 -1.18
N LYS A 33 -16.51 -29.67 -2.01
CA LYS A 33 -15.95 -29.61 -3.36
C LYS A 33 -14.41 -29.58 -3.33
N LYS A 34 -13.79 -30.35 -4.22
CA LYS A 34 -12.33 -30.37 -4.35
C LYS A 34 -11.76 -29.04 -4.83
N PHE A 35 -12.54 -28.29 -5.60
CA PHE A 35 -12.22 -26.98 -6.13
C PHE A 35 -13.38 -26.02 -5.99
N ARG A 36 -13.10 -24.80 -5.53
CA ARG A 36 -14.06 -23.70 -5.48
C ARG A 36 -13.40 -22.47 -6.10
N PHE A 37 -14.19 -21.66 -6.75
CA PHE A 37 -13.76 -20.34 -7.19
C PHE A 37 -14.67 -19.26 -6.62
N GLY A 38 -14.20 -18.03 -6.66
CA GLY A 38 -14.97 -16.91 -6.15
C GLY A 38 -14.40 -15.57 -6.53
N ILE A 39 -15.05 -14.53 -6.06
CA ILE A 39 -14.62 -13.15 -6.22
C ILE A 39 -14.54 -12.48 -4.84
N ARG A 40 -13.66 -11.51 -4.71
CA ARG A 40 -13.52 -10.72 -3.48
C ARG A 40 -13.41 -9.24 -3.77
N ALA A 41 -13.89 -8.45 -2.81
CA ALA A 41 -13.61 -7.04 -2.64
C ALA A 41 -12.88 -6.85 -1.31
N THR A 42 -11.90 -5.95 -1.28
CA THR A 42 -10.98 -5.81 -0.15
C THR A 42 -10.74 -4.34 0.15
N PRO A 43 -11.58 -3.66 0.95
CA PRO A 43 -11.18 -2.40 1.57
C PRO A 43 -9.98 -2.64 2.48
N GLU A 44 -8.94 -1.79 2.33
CA GLU A 44 -7.67 -2.00 3.01
C GLU A 44 -7.01 -0.68 3.43
N PRO A 45 -6.99 -0.33 4.71
CA PRO A 45 -6.06 0.66 5.22
C PRO A 45 -4.62 0.15 5.11
N THR A 46 -3.77 0.93 4.41
CA THR A 46 -2.37 0.61 4.13
C THR A 46 -1.46 1.70 4.64
N TRP A 47 -0.25 1.36 5.08
CA TRP A 47 0.74 2.33 5.53
C TRP A 47 2.15 1.82 5.33
N TYR A 48 3.11 2.76 5.30
CA TYR A 48 4.53 2.43 5.21
C TYR A 48 5.21 2.52 6.58
N LYS A 49 6.12 1.58 6.82
CA LYS A 49 7.08 1.66 7.92
C LYS A 49 8.47 1.87 7.32
N SER A 50 9.16 2.92 7.76
CA SER A 50 10.56 3.15 7.40
C SER A 50 11.48 2.14 8.09
N ASP A 51 12.57 1.79 7.44
CA ASP A 51 13.64 0.96 7.99
C ASP A 51 14.68 1.77 8.77
N ASN A 52 14.64 3.11 8.66
CA ASN A 52 15.54 4.02 9.34
C ASN A 52 14.81 5.25 9.91
N ASN A 53 15.56 6.10 10.63
CA ASN A 53 15.01 7.29 11.31
C ASN A 53 14.96 8.55 10.43
N ASN A 54 15.38 8.50 9.16
CA ASN A 54 15.43 9.66 8.28
C ASN A 54 14.03 10.11 7.81
N SER A 55 13.04 9.24 7.91
CA SER A 55 11.65 9.56 7.65
C SER A 55 10.73 8.68 8.48
N THR A 56 9.49 9.10 8.60
CA THR A 56 8.46 8.33 9.30
C THR A 56 7.28 8.08 8.37
N GLY A 57 6.68 6.89 8.49
CA GLY A 57 5.36 6.66 7.91
C GLY A 57 4.35 7.59 8.58
N ALA A 58 3.69 8.42 7.81
CA ALA A 58 2.81 9.48 8.29
C ALA A 58 1.35 9.17 7.99
N GLY A 59 0.80 8.17 8.66
CA GLY A 59 -0.63 7.84 8.56
C GLY A 59 -0.97 6.74 7.57
N ALA A 60 -2.24 6.30 7.63
CA ALA A 60 -2.78 5.27 6.79
C ALA A 60 -3.42 5.86 5.52
N TYR A 61 -3.21 5.20 4.41
CA TYR A 61 -3.93 5.40 3.16
C TYR A 61 -5.08 4.40 3.09
N PHE A 62 -6.27 4.85 2.72
CA PHE A 62 -7.40 3.96 2.51
C PHE A 62 -7.36 3.43 1.07
N GLY A 63 -6.91 2.19 0.93
CA GLY A 63 -6.84 1.45 -0.31
C GLY A 63 -8.08 0.58 -0.55
N PHE A 64 -8.13 0.00 -1.73
CA PHE A 64 -9.18 -0.94 -2.14
C PHE A 64 -8.61 -1.96 -3.11
N GLY A 65 -8.93 -3.23 -2.89
CA GLY A 65 -8.59 -4.33 -3.78
C GLY A 65 -9.81 -5.09 -4.27
N PHE A 66 -9.65 -5.80 -5.36
CA PHE A 66 -10.60 -6.77 -5.87
C PHE A 66 -9.85 -7.93 -6.53
N GLY A 67 -10.50 -9.07 -6.63
CA GLY A 67 -9.84 -10.20 -7.27
C GLY A 67 -10.68 -11.48 -7.31
N MET A 68 -10.09 -12.47 -7.94
CA MET A 68 -10.61 -13.83 -7.98
C MET A 68 -9.97 -14.66 -6.88
N ILE A 69 -10.73 -15.59 -6.35
CA ILE A 69 -10.28 -16.59 -5.37
C ILE A 69 -10.40 -17.96 -6.02
N MET A 70 -9.40 -18.79 -5.85
CA MET A 70 -9.40 -20.19 -6.21
C MET A 70 -8.98 -21.00 -4.99
N GLU A 71 -9.79 -21.92 -4.56
CA GLU A 71 -9.53 -22.76 -3.40
C GLU A 71 -9.49 -24.24 -3.80
N PHE A 72 -8.41 -24.91 -3.39
CA PHE A 72 -8.17 -26.33 -3.60
C PHE A 72 -8.21 -27.04 -2.24
N LYS A 73 -9.12 -27.99 -2.07
CA LYS A 73 -9.22 -28.78 -0.86
C LYS A 73 -8.07 -29.77 -0.79
N LEU A 74 -7.19 -29.61 0.20
CA LEU A 74 -6.07 -30.53 0.47
C LEU A 74 -6.48 -31.61 1.46
N SER A 75 -7.27 -31.24 2.48
CA SER A 75 -7.81 -32.18 3.47
C SER A 75 -9.19 -31.71 3.94
N LYS A 76 -9.79 -32.38 4.93
CA LYS A 76 -11.08 -31.96 5.51
C LYS A 76 -11.02 -30.55 6.12
N ILE A 77 -9.88 -30.18 6.67
CA ILE A 77 -9.69 -28.92 7.41
C ILE A 77 -8.67 -27.96 6.77
N ILE A 78 -7.95 -28.39 5.72
CA ILE A 78 -6.91 -27.58 5.08
C ILE A 78 -7.24 -27.39 3.61
N HIS A 79 -7.28 -26.13 3.19
CA HIS A 79 -7.43 -25.71 1.80
C HIS A 79 -6.22 -24.87 1.38
N PHE A 80 -5.81 -25.00 0.14
CA PHE A 80 -4.88 -24.07 -0.49
C PHE A 80 -5.69 -23.01 -1.22
N SER A 81 -5.51 -21.74 -0.85
CA SER A 81 -6.20 -20.61 -1.46
C SER A 81 -5.20 -19.75 -2.24
N THR A 82 -5.52 -19.51 -3.49
CA THR A 82 -4.76 -18.64 -4.39
C THR A 82 -5.72 -17.79 -5.21
N GLY A 83 -5.21 -17.08 -6.21
CA GLY A 83 -6.02 -16.25 -7.09
C GLY A 83 -5.20 -15.16 -7.76
N ILE A 84 -5.88 -14.22 -8.37
CA ILE A 84 -5.29 -13.02 -8.92
C ILE A 84 -6.14 -11.82 -8.51
N GLY A 85 -5.50 -10.73 -8.11
CA GLY A 85 -6.17 -9.49 -7.70
C GLY A 85 -5.49 -8.25 -8.22
N GLY A 86 -6.22 -7.14 -8.14
CA GLY A 86 -5.71 -5.80 -8.34
C GLY A 86 -5.93 -4.98 -7.06
N ASP A 87 -4.85 -4.45 -6.50
CA ASP A 87 -4.90 -3.67 -5.26
C ASP A 87 -4.46 -2.22 -5.54
N PHE A 88 -5.27 -1.26 -5.13
CA PHE A 88 -4.99 0.18 -5.15
C PHE A 88 -4.63 0.61 -3.74
N GLU A 89 -3.36 0.64 -3.48
CA GLU A 89 -2.79 0.84 -2.16
C GLU A 89 -1.90 2.09 -2.11
N GLY A 90 -1.43 2.43 -0.92
CA GLY A 90 -0.55 3.58 -0.80
C GLY A 90 -0.09 3.81 0.63
N GLY A 91 0.45 4.99 0.85
CA GLY A 91 0.88 5.42 2.18
C GLY A 91 1.49 6.80 2.13
N TYR A 92 1.68 7.37 3.29
CA TYR A 92 2.29 8.67 3.49
C TYR A 92 3.67 8.50 4.09
N ILE A 93 4.62 9.29 3.59
CA ILE A 93 5.97 9.39 4.11
C ILE A 93 6.22 10.86 4.44
N ASN A 94 6.62 11.13 5.67
CA ASN A 94 7.04 12.43 6.11
C ASN A 94 8.58 12.45 6.20
N TYR A 95 9.20 13.33 5.46
CA TYR A 95 10.63 13.61 5.51
C TYR A 95 10.81 14.74 6.52
N ARG A 96 11.24 14.41 7.74
CA ARG A 96 11.38 15.40 8.82
C ARG A 96 12.17 16.60 8.35
N ASN A 97 11.64 17.80 8.60
CA ASN A 97 12.33 19.09 8.42
C ASN A 97 13.41 19.31 9.49
N ASP A 98 14.13 18.28 9.86
CA ASP A 98 15.32 18.42 10.68
C ASP A 98 16.41 19.02 9.78
N PRO A 99 17.07 20.14 10.17
CA PRO A 99 18.17 20.73 9.39
C PRO A 99 19.27 19.72 9.07
N THR A 100 19.39 18.63 9.82
CA THR A 100 20.31 17.52 9.53
C THR A 100 19.80 16.51 8.51
N PHE A 101 18.51 16.59 8.08
CA PHE A 101 17.84 15.60 7.22
C PHE A 101 17.08 16.24 6.06
N ASN A 102 17.60 17.29 5.47
CA ASN A 102 16.97 17.92 4.31
C ASN A 102 17.05 16.99 3.09
N ILE A 103 15.89 16.55 2.62
CA ILE A 103 15.78 15.78 1.38
C ILE A 103 15.53 16.77 0.25
N ASN A 104 16.47 16.86 -0.66
CA ASN A 104 16.46 17.82 -1.76
C ASN A 104 16.14 17.11 -3.07
N ALA A 105 15.48 17.83 -3.97
CA ALA A 105 15.27 17.46 -5.35
C ALA A 105 15.39 18.70 -6.23
N VAL A 106 15.60 18.50 -7.53
CA VAL A 106 15.55 19.58 -8.52
C VAL A 106 14.37 19.33 -9.43
N LEU A 107 13.57 20.37 -9.65
CA LEU A 107 12.45 20.35 -10.58
C LEU A 107 12.77 21.25 -11.77
N THR A 108 12.37 20.83 -12.97
CA THR A 108 12.39 21.69 -14.17
C THR A 108 11.32 22.78 -14.09
N SER A 109 11.34 23.73 -15.02
CA SER A 109 10.26 24.73 -15.16
C SER A 109 8.86 24.13 -15.35
N GLU A 110 8.80 22.92 -15.91
CA GLU A 110 7.56 22.15 -16.09
C GLU A 110 7.21 21.33 -14.83
N GLY A 111 8.10 21.38 -13.82
CA GLY A 111 7.94 20.70 -12.55
C GLY A 111 8.24 19.20 -12.61
N GLU A 112 9.03 18.74 -13.55
CA GLU A 112 9.50 17.36 -13.60
C GLU A 112 10.77 17.18 -12.78
N TYR A 113 10.95 15.98 -12.21
CA TYR A 113 12.15 15.67 -11.45
C TYR A 113 13.36 15.52 -12.36
N VAL A 114 14.46 16.16 -11.98
CA VAL A 114 15.76 16.01 -12.62
C VAL A 114 16.53 14.89 -11.95
N GLU A 115 17.14 14.00 -12.74
CA GLU A 115 17.99 12.92 -12.20
C GLU A 115 19.28 13.49 -11.63
N SER A 116 19.65 13.03 -10.44
CA SER A 116 20.98 13.27 -9.88
C SER A 116 21.97 12.26 -10.46
N LYS A 117 23.18 12.69 -10.76
CA LYS A 117 24.26 11.80 -11.13
C LYS A 117 25.13 11.54 -9.89
N ASP A 118 25.20 10.28 -9.48
CA ASP A 118 25.95 9.84 -8.28
C ASP A 118 25.58 10.63 -7.01
N GLY A 119 24.28 10.93 -6.85
CA GLY A 119 23.78 11.71 -5.73
C GLY A 119 24.06 13.21 -5.80
N LYS A 120 24.61 13.69 -6.91
CA LYS A 120 24.95 15.10 -7.11
C LYS A 120 24.14 15.69 -8.25
N PHE A 121 23.63 16.88 -8.02
CA PHE A 121 23.16 17.73 -9.10
C PHE A 121 24.36 18.55 -9.58
N SER A 122 24.69 18.48 -10.88
CA SER A 122 25.73 19.35 -11.44
C SER A 122 25.30 20.81 -11.31
N SER A 123 26.27 21.71 -11.17
CA SER A 123 25.99 23.16 -11.14
C SER A 123 25.23 23.61 -12.39
N GLU A 124 25.52 22.99 -13.54
CA GLU A 124 24.83 23.26 -14.80
C GLU A 124 23.38 22.87 -14.77
N VAL A 125 23.02 21.71 -14.14
CA VAL A 125 21.65 21.27 -13.98
C VAL A 125 20.88 22.17 -13.02
N GLN A 126 21.52 22.62 -11.95
CA GLN A 126 20.92 23.57 -11.01
C GLN A 126 20.71 24.95 -11.61
N LEU A 127 21.60 25.37 -12.48
CA LEU A 127 21.60 26.68 -13.15
C LEU A 127 20.82 26.71 -14.47
N ALA A 128 20.37 25.54 -14.98
CA ALA A 128 19.57 25.51 -16.20
C ALA A 128 18.30 26.35 -16.01
N ASN A 129 17.95 27.13 -17.00
CA ASN A 129 16.88 28.11 -16.94
C ASN A 129 15.55 27.46 -16.48
N GLY A 130 15.03 27.97 -15.39
CA GLY A 130 13.75 27.53 -14.84
C GLY A 130 13.81 26.34 -13.87
N ASN A 131 14.97 25.73 -13.65
CA ASN A 131 15.12 24.69 -12.63
C ASN A 131 15.03 25.29 -11.23
N THR A 132 14.35 24.58 -10.34
CA THR A 132 14.19 24.99 -8.94
C THR A 132 14.59 23.85 -8.02
N GLN A 133 15.51 24.10 -7.11
CA GLN A 133 15.80 23.17 -6.03
C GLN A 133 14.69 23.27 -4.98
N VAL A 134 14.17 22.15 -4.55
CA VAL A 134 13.09 22.04 -3.56
C VAL A 134 13.49 21.10 -2.44
N ILE A 135 12.95 21.35 -1.26
CA ILE A 135 13.06 20.46 -0.12
C ILE A 135 11.74 19.70 0.02
N LEU A 136 11.81 18.38 -0.05
CA LEU A 136 10.65 17.52 0.06
C LEU A 136 10.23 17.38 1.53
N LYS A 137 8.99 17.76 1.84
CA LYS A 137 8.40 17.69 3.17
C LYS A 137 7.64 16.37 3.37
N ASP A 138 6.72 16.08 2.46
CA ASP A 138 5.90 14.88 2.49
C ASP A 138 5.74 14.30 1.09
N ARG A 139 5.54 12.99 1.04
CA ARG A 139 5.11 12.29 -0.18
C ARG A 139 4.03 11.28 0.14
N LYS A 140 2.92 11.39 -0.59
CA LYS A 140 1.88 10.37 -0.62
C LYS A 140 2.08 9.49 -1.84
N TYR A 141 2.39 8.23 -1.62
CA TYR A 141 2.43 7.24 -2.70
C TYR A 141 1.03 6.67 -2.96
N LYS A 142 0.72 6.47 -4.24
CA LYS A 142 -0.44 5.72 -4.73
C LYS A 142 0.09 4.65 -5.67
N THR A 143 -0.11 3.40 -5.32
CA THR A 143 0.45 2.26 -6.04
C THR A 143 -0.68 1.36 -6.52
N THR A 144 -0.58 0.89 -7.76
CA THR A 144 -1.43 -0.16 -8.31
C THR A 144 -0.61 -1.43 -8.40
N MET A 145 -1.09 -2.49 -7.75
CA MET A 145 -0.44 -3.79 -7.72
C MET A 145 -1.33 -4.85 -8.35
N VAL A 146 -0.74 -5.78 -9.06
CA VAL A 146 -1.34 -7.07 -9.39
C VAL A 146 -0.82 -8.07 -8.38
N THR A 147 -1.69 -8.78 -7.67
CA THR A 147 -1.33 -9.63 -6.54
C THR A 147 -1.76 -11.07 -6.76
N ILE A 148 -0.91 -11.99 -6.33
CA ILE A 148 -1.12 -13.44 -6.37
C ILE A 148 -0.84 -13.98 -4.96
N PRO A 149 -1.88 -14.30 -4.18
CA PRO A 149 -1.72 -14.92 -2.86
C PRO A 149 -1.47 -16.42 -2.96
N PHE A 150 -0.73 -16.97 -2.01
CA PHE A 150 -0.45 -18.39 -1.80
C PHE A 150 -0.71 -18.70 -0.33
N LEU A 151 -1.94 -19.05 0.02
CA LEU A 151 -2.40 -19.14 1.40
C LEU A 151 -2.81 -20.57 1.75
N LEU A 152 -2.43 -21.02 2.91
CA LEU A 152 -3.04 -22.15 3.58
C LEU A 152 -4.20 -21.64 4.43
N LYS A 153 -5.38 -22.19 4.19
CA LYS A 153 -6.61 -21.88 4.89
C LYS A 153 -7.01 -23.09 5.71
N MET A 154 -7.00 -22.92 7.02
CA MET A 154 -7.42 -23.93 7.99
C MET A 154 -8.84 -23.61 8.44
N MET A 155 -9.74 -24.57 8.29
CA MET A 155 -11.18 -24.39 8.53
C MET A 155 -11.66 -25.31 9.65
N THR A 156 -12.64 -24.83 10.41
CA THR A 156 -13.40 -25.67 11.34
C THR A 156 -14.42 -26.54 10.60
N GLU A 157 -15.01 -27.48 11.30
CA GLU A 157 -16.24 -28.10 10.85
C GLU A 157 -17.37 -27.07 10.75
N GLU A 158 -18.39 -27.40 9.95
CA GLU A 158 -19.55 -26.55 9.78
C GLU A 158 -20.44 -26.58 11.01
N TYR A 159 -20.76 -25.41 11.54
CA TYR A 159 -21.70 -25.24 12.62
C TYR A 159 -22.80 -24.25 12.20
N SER A 160 -24.01 -24.71 12.11
CA SER A 160 -25.18 -23.87 11.74
C SER A 160 -25.01 -23.08 10.44
N GLY A 161 -24.42 -23.69 9.40
CA GLY A 161 -24.18 -23.07 8.10
C GLY A 161 -22.96 -22.14 8.05
N ALA A 162 -22.23 -22.02 9.15
CA ALA A 162 -21.01 -21.22 9.23
C ALA A 162 -19.77 -22.09 9.45
N ARG A 163 -18.64 -21.69 8.88
CA ARG A 163 -17.29 -22.22 9.16
C ARG A 163 -16.37 -21.07 9.52
N TYR A 164 -15.56 -21.25 10.53
CA TYR A 164 -14.49 -20.31 10.87
C TYR A 164 -13.19 -20.79 10.24
N PHE A 165 -12.35 -19.86 9.88
CA PHE A 165 -11.06 -20.21 9.31
C PHE A 165 -9.95 -19.26 9.72
N ALA A 166 -8.73 -19.78 9.68
CA ALA A 166 -7.51 -19.01 9.73
C ALA A 166 -6.76 -19.15 8.39
N VAL A 167 -6.13 -18.09 7.95
CA VAL A 167 -5.27 -18.09 6.76
C VAL A 167 -3.87 -17.66 7.11
N PHE A 168 -2.88 -18.32 6.51
CA PHE A 168 -1.48 -17.97 6.62
C PHE A 168 -0.78 -18.29 5.29
N GLY A 169 0.13 -17.42 4.85
CA GLY A 169 0.92 -17.68 3.66
C GLY A 169 1.61 -16.47 3.08
N GLY A 170 2.11 -16.63 1.87
CA GLY A 170 2.81 -15.62 1.11
C GLY A 170 1.92 -14.90 0.10
N GLU A 171 2.39 -13.77 -0.36
CA GLU A 171 1.80 -13.03 -1.47
C GLU A 171 2.90 -12.43 -2.35
N LEU A 172 2.75 -12.63 -3.65
CA LEU A 172 3.53 -11.98 -4.68
C LEU A 172 2.72 -10.80 -5.24
N GLY A 173 3.31 -9.62 -5.26
CA GLY A 173 2.76 -8.43 -5.89
C GLY A 173 3.66 -7.93 -7.02
N ILE A 174 3.06 -7.57 -8.14
CA ILE A 174 3.73 -6.96 -9.29
C ILE A 174 3.18 -5.56 -9.44
N ARG A 175 4.06 -4.55 -9.42
CA ARG A 175 3.66 -3.16 -9.56
C ARG A 175 3.25 -2.84 -11.00
N ALA A 176 1.98 -2.50 -11.21
CA ALA A 176 1.44 -2.04 -12.48
C ALA A 176 1.60 -0.52 -12.66
N GLY A 177 1.60 0.25 -11.56
CA GLY A 177 1.79 1.69 -11.61
C GLY A 177 2.08 2.30 -10.24
N ILE A 178 2.71 3.48 -10.25
CA ILE A 178 2.94 4.26 -9.04
C ILE A 178 2.91 5.75 -9.34
N LYS A 179 2.23 6.50 -8.48
CA LYS A 179 2.14 7.96 -8.54
C LYS A 179 2.48 8.53 -7.16
N GLY A 180 3.03 9.74 -7.15
CA GLY A 180 3.31 10.51 -5.95
C GLY A 180 2.50 11.80 -5.93
N ASN A 181 2.10 12.20 -4.73
CA ASN A 181 1.69 13.56 -4.45
C ASN A 181 2.66 14.10 -3.42
N ASP A 182 3.36 15.16 -3.78
CA ASP A 182 4.45 15.71 -3.01
C ASP A 182 4.09 17.08 -2.48
N THR A 183 4.57 17.37 -1.27
CA THR A 183 4.57 18.69 -0.66
C THR A 183 6.01 19.13 -0.47
N TYR A 184 6.35 20.32 -0.94
CA TYR A 184 7.68 20.90 -0.82
C TYR A 184 7.66 22.15 0.03
N VAL A 185 8.80 22.45 0.63
CA VAL A 185 9.12 23.80 1.09
C VAL A 185 9.86 24.47 -0.07
N SER A 186 9.48 25.71 -0.42
CA SER A 186 10.09 26.41 -1.56
C SER A 186 11.61 26.50 -1.42
N GLY A 187 12.30 26.10 -2.48
CA GLY A 187 13.74 26.05 -2.49
C GLY A 187 14.39 27.35 -2.96
N ILE A 188 15.70 27.38 -2.90
CA ILE A 188 16.55 28.48 -3.34
C ILE A 188 16.39 28.69 -4.85
N LYS A 189 15.92 29.86 -5.29
CA LYS A 189 16.02 30.28 -6.68
C LYS A 189 17.46 30.73 -6.92
N ALA A 190 18.25 29.93 -7.64
CA ALA A 190 19.53 30.41 -8.10
C ALA A 190 19.30 31.41 -9.24
N THR A 191 19.59 32.70 -9.02
CA THR A 191 19.56 33.72 -10.07
C THR A 191 20.92 33.72 -10.78
N VAL A 192 20.91 33.40 -12.06
CA VAL A 192 22.08 33.44 -12.92
C VAL A 192 22.34 34.90 -13.30
N ASN A 193 23.22 35.58 -12.61
CA ASN A 193 23.99 36.72 -13.09
C ASN A 193 24.98 37.12 -12.01
N GLY A 194 26.14 36.49 -11.96
CA GLY A 194 27.38 37.08 -11.39
C GLY A 194 27.39 37.55 -9.93
N THR A 195 26.27 37.54 -9.23
CA THR A 195 26.19 37.98 -7.84
C THR A 195 25.51 36.87 -7.06
N SER A 196 26.23 36.30 -6.12
CA SER A 196 25.74 35.31 -5.17
C SER A 196 24.68 35.96 -4.28
N THR A 197 23.44 35.91 -4.67
CA THR A 197 22.32 36.21 -3.79
C THR A 197 21.88 34.90 -3.13
N THR A 198 22.34 34.71 -1.90
CA THR A 198 21.73 33.75 -0.98
C THR A 198 20.30 34.22 -0.77
N THR A 199 19.38 33.67 -1.52
CA THR A 199 17.94 33.96 -1.29
C THR A 199 17.58 33.26 0.01
N ALA A 200 17.26 34.06 1.00
CA ALA A 200 16.78 33.54 2.28
C ALA A 200 15.60 32.59 2.04
N PHE A 201 15.62 31.46 2.73
CA PHE A 201 14.48 30.59 2.90
C PHE A 201 13.24 31.43 3.17
N VAL A 202 12.21 31.30 2.35
CA VAL A 202 10.87 31.79 2.69
C VAL A 202 10.12 30.58 3.30
N PRO A 203 9.93 30.52 4.62
CA PRO A 203 9.51 29.30 5.31
C PRO A 203 8.06 28.90 5.10
N ASP A 204 7.20 29.70 4.48
CA ASP A 204 5.77 29.61 4.68
C ASP A 204 4.90 29.29 3.45
N GLU A 205 5.47 28.95 2.30
CA GLU A 205 4.67 28.49 1.17
C GLU A 205 4.94 27.01 0.88
N ASP A 206 4.06 26.15 1.39
CA ASP A 206 4.02 24.74 1.00
C ASP A 206 3.53 24.65 -0.45
N LEU A 207 4.44 24.34 -1.36
CA LEU A 207 4.09 24.02 -2.74
C LEU A 207 3.68 22.56 -2.83
N SER A 208 2.59 22.26 -3.51
CA SER A 208 2.15 20.88 -3.70
C SER A 208 2.06 20.51 -5.18
N LYS A 209 2.49 19.30 -5.52
CA LYS A 209 2.34 18.71 -6.84
C LYS A 209 1.67 17.34 -6.72
N ALA A 210 0.58 17.16 -7.46
CA ALA A 210 -0.21 15.94 -7.42
C ALA A 210 0.04 15.06 -8.65
N ASN A 211 -0.16 13.74 -8.49
CA ASN A 211 -0.16 12.74 -9.56
C ASN A 211 1.15 12.66 -10.37
N ILE A 212 2.30 12.90 -9.72
CA ILE A 212 3.62 12.73 -10.33
C ILE A 212 3.77 11.26 -10.72
N ASN A 213 4.09 11.01 -12.00
CA ASN A 213 4.35 9.65 -12.47
C ASN A 213 5.74 9.20 -12.03
N LEU A 214 5.80 8.28 -11.08
CA LEU A 214 7.04 7.71 -10.57
C LEU A 214 7.39 6.35 -11.20
N SER A 215 6.66 5.91 -12.21
CA SER A 215 6.86 4.58 -12.82
C SER A 215 8.24 4.43 -13.48
N LYS A 216 8.84 5.52 -13.91
CA LYS A 216 10.19 5.56 -14.50
C LYS A 216 11.30 5.62 -13.44
N ASP A 217 10.96 5.86 -12.17
CA ASP A 217 11.97 5.89 -11.11
C ASP A 217 12.51 4.47 -10.88
N ALA A 218 13.74 4.23 -11.36
CA ALA A 218 14.42 2.95 -11.24
C ALA A 218 14.74 2.56 -9.79
N SER A 219 14.65 3.51 -8.85
CA SER A 219 14.82 3.23 -7.42
C SER A 219 13.63 2.48 -6.81
N LEU A 220 12.47 2.46 -7.48
CA LEU A 220 11.29 1.78 -7.00
C LEU A 220 11.28 0.31 -7.40
N VAL A 221 11.08 -0.59 -6.43
CA VAL A 221 11.08 -2.04 -6.67
C VAL A 221 9.79 -2.48 -7.35
N PRO A 222 9.85 -3.21 -8.49
CA PRO A 222 8.66 -3.64 -9.21
C PRO A 222 7.96 -4.84 -8.56
N LEU A 223 8.68 -5.64 -7.79
CA LEU A 223 8.17 -6.86 -7.16
C LEU A 223 8.03 -6.66 -5.65
N ARG A 224 6.93 -7.13 -5.11
CA ARG A 224 6.67 -7.17 -3.68
C ARG A 224 6.43 -8.61 -3.24
N LEU A 225 7.16 -9.02 -2.23
CA LEU A 225 6.93 -10.25 -1.50
C LEU A 225 6.49 -9.90 -0.08
N GLY A 226 5.52 -10.60 0.44
CA GLY A 226 5.05 -10.39 1.79
C GLY A 226 4.34 -11.60 2.36
N MET A 227 4.01 -11.51 3.63
CA MET A 227 3.18 -12.51 4.30
C MET A 227 1.80 -11.96 4.61
N ASN A 228 0.86 -12.88 4.65
CA ASN A 228 -0.54 -12.64 4.95
C ASN A 228 -0.98 -13.57 6.08
N LEU A 229 -1.58 -13.02 7.12
CA LEU A 229 -2.11 -13.75 8.26
C LEU A 229 -3.51 -13.22 8.56
N GLY A 230 -4.50 -14.09 8.70
CA GLY A 230 -5.86 -13.63 8.93
C GLY A 230 -6.80 -14.66 9.53
N LEU A 231 -7.94 -14.16 9.94
CA LEU A 231 -9.05 -14.94 10.46
C LEU A 231 -10.33 -14.54 9.74
N GLY A 232 -11.24 -15.49 9.58
CA GLY A 232 -12.50 -15.21 8.92
C GLY A 232 -13.58 -16.26 9.15
N THR A 233 -14.69 -16.03 8.48
CA THR A 233 -15.83 -16.94 8.48
C THR A 233 -16.38 -17.08 7.07
N GLU A 234 -16.89 -18.25 6.77
CA GLU A 234 -17.72 -18.54 5.59
C GLU A 234 -19.12 -18.89 6.05
N TYR A 235 -20.10 -18.29 5.43
CA TYR A 235 -21.51 -18.57 5.68
C TYR A 235 -22.15 -19.08 4.40
N ARG A 236 -22.84 -20.24 4.50
CA ARG A 236 -23.56 -20.84 3.38
C ARG A 236 -24.81 -20.01 3.06
N LEU A 237 -24.93 -19.53 1.84
CA LEU A 237 -26.11 -18.82 1.36
C LEU A 237 -27.15 -19.78 0.77
N GLY A 238 -26.71 -20.81 0.06
CA GLY A 238 -27.55 -21.81 -0.60
C GLY A 238 -26.83 -22.51 -1.73
N GLY A 239 -27.15 -23.79 -1.97
CA GLY A 239 -26.42 -24.60 -2.95
C GLY A 239 -24.93 -24.62 -2.66
N SER A 240 -24.12 -24.31 -3.67
CA SER A 240 -22.66 -24.23 -3.56
C SER A 240 -22.11 -22.84 -3.19
N THR A 241 -22.99 -21.86 -3.00
CA THR A 241 -22.57 -20.46 -2.80
C THR A 241 -22.37 -20.16 -1.30
N SER A 242 -21.22 -19.58 -0.98
CA SER A 242 -20.89 -19.12 0.37
C SER A 242 -20.45 -17.67 0.36
N LEU A 243 -20.84 -16.92 1.38
CA LEU A 243 -20.33 -15.60 1.69
C LEU A 243 -19.13 -15.76 2.60
N MET A 244 -17.99 -15.19 2.19
CA MET A 244 -16.74 -15.16 2.96
C MET A 244 -16.52 -13.77 3.52
N PHE A 245 -16.13 -13.70 4.79
CA PHE A 245 -15.65 -12.50 5.45
C PHE A 245 -14.35 -12.81 6.17
N SER A 246 -13.30 -11.98 5.98
CA SER A 246 -12.08 -12.14 6.77
C SER A 246 -11.38 -10.81 7.02
N VAL A 247 -10.61 -10.79 8.11
CA VAL A 247 -9.68 -9.70 8.43
C VAL A 247 -8.28 -10.27 8.43
N ASN A 248 -7.43 -9.70 7.58
CA ASN A 248 -6.08 -10.15 7.38
C ASN A 248 -5.09 -9.03 7.64
N TYR A 249 -3.97 -9.35 8.28
CA TYR A 249 -2.80 -8.51 8.36
C TYR A 249 -1.81 -8.89 7.26
N PHE A 250 -1.37 -7.89 6.50
CA PHE A 250 -0.32 -8.04 5.49
C PHE A 250 0.93 -7.27 5.89
N GLN A 251 2.10 -7.87 5.65
CA GLN A 251 3.41 -7.27 5.86
C GLN A 251 4.31 -7.60 4.66
N SER A 252 4.84 -6.59 3.96
CA SER A 252 5.88 -6.83 2.94
C SER A 252 7.23 -7.15 3.58
N PHE A 253 8.00 -8.01 2.91
CA PHE A 253 9.41 -8.28 3.21
C PHE A 253 10.35 -7.49 2.30
N THR A 254 9.87 -7.12 1.11
CA THR A 254 10.61 -6.30 0.17
C THR A 254 10.36 -4.83 0.44
N ASN A 255 11.38 -4.03 0.29
CA ASN A 255 11.28 -2.58 0.33
C ASN A 255 10.55 -2.03 -0.89
N LEU A 256 9.81 -0.94 -0.72
CA LEU A 256 9.20 -0.19 -1.81
C LEU A 256 10.27 0.42 -2.73
N MET A 257 11.38 0.86 -2.16
CA MET A 257 12.47 1.52 -2.86
C MET A 257 13.75 0.68 -2.80
N ARG A 258 14.52 0.69 -3.88
CA ARG A 258 15.91 0.23 -3.85
C ARG A 258 16.76 1.27 -3.11
N LYS A 259 17.93 0.84 -2.68
CA LYS A 259 18.97 1.73 -2.20
C LYS A 259 19.31 2.72 -3.33
N ASP A 260 19.56 3.97 -2.96
CA ASP A 260 20.03 5.04 -3.84
C ASP A 260 18.97 5.57 -4.83
N SER A 261 18.19 6.54 -4.33
CA SER A 261 17.25 7.28 -5.18
C SER A 261 18.01 8.07 -6.26
N LYS A 262 17.50 8.05 -7.48
CA LYS A 262 18.04 8.86 -8.57
C LYS A 262 17.60 10.32 -8.54
N TYR A 263 16.53 10.63 -7.85
CA TYR A 263 15.92 11.97 -7.86
C TYR A 263 16.00 12.68 -6.51
N LEU A 264 16.08 11.91 -5.42
CA LEU A 264 16.10 12.44 -4.08
C LEU A 264 17.49 12.31 -3.49
N VAL A 265 18.03 13.41 -3.00
CA VAL A 265 19.33 13.47 -2.36
C VAL A 265 19.20 14.01 -0.95
N LYS A 266 20.04 13.53 -0.05
CA LYS A 266 20.16 14.01 1.31
C LYS A 266 21.34 14.94 1.41
N ALA A 267 21.13 16.14 1.96
CA ALA A 267 22.25 17.02 2.33
C ALA A 267 22.96 16.45 3.56
N THR A 268 24.24 16.11 3.42
CA THR A 268 25.08 15.61 4.52
C THR A 268 25.97 16.68 5.11
N GLN A 269 26.33 17.68 4.29
CA GLN A 269 27.08 18.90 4.67
C GLN A 269 26.67 20.03 3.73
N PRO A 270 27.02 21.31 4.01
CA PRO A 270 26.80 22.38 3.05
C PRO A 270 27.36 22.03 1.67
N ALA A 271 26.50 22.01 0.66
CA ALA A 271 26.82 21.65 -0.73
C ALA A 271 27.27 20.20 -1.00
N VAL A 272 27.19 19.30 -0.03
CA VAL A 272 27.45 17.86 -0.21
C VAL A 272 26.13 17.09 -0.11
N TYR A 273 25.80 16.37 -1.17
CA TYR A 273 24.57 15.61 -1.28
C TYR A 273 24.89 14.14 -1.57
N ASP A 274 24.23 13.24 -0.86
CA ASP A 274 24.27 11.80 -1.10
C ASP A 274 22.93 11.31 -1.60
N PRO A 275 22.87 10.24 -2.41
CA PRO A 275 21.61 9.62 -2.79
C PRO A 275 20.82 9.24 -1.55
N LEU A 276 19.50 9.50 -1.57
CA LEU A 276 18.66 9.08 -0.46
C LEU A 276 18.56 7.54 -0.44
N ASN A 277 19.19 6.94 0.57
CA ASN A 277 19.12 5.51 0.83
C ASN A 277 18.10 5.24 1.91
N GLN A 278 16.92 4.73 1.53
CA GLN A 278 15.83 4.52 2.44
C GLN A 278 14.91 3.40 2.00
N GLY A 279 14.63 2.48 2.93
CA GLY A 279 13.69 1.40 2.73
C GLY A 279 12.34 1.67 3.39
N TYR A 280 11.26 1.25 2.74
CA TYR A 280 9.91 1.29 3.27
C TYR A 280 9.25 -0.06 3.11
N PHE A 281 8.75 -0.60 4.21
CA PHE A 281 7.94 -1.81 4.23
C PHE A 281 6.48 -1.43 4.26
N MET A 282 5.69 -2.05 3.39
CA MET A 282 4.25 -1.86 3.40
C MET A 282 3.59 -2.78 4.41
N ARG A 283 2.60 -2.24 5.09
CA ARG A 283 1.68 -2.95 5.98
C ARG A 283 0.25 -2.61 5.63
N ALA A 284 -0.64 -3.58 5.82
CA ALA A 284 -2.07 -3.38 5.60
C ALA A 284 -2.91 -4.20 6.58
N ILE A 285 -4.10 -3.68 6.87
CA ILE A 285 -5.20 -4.50 7.37
C ILE A 285 -6.19 -4.63 6.23
N ARG A 286 -6.50 -5.85 5.82
CA ARG A 286 -7.35 -6.17 4.70
C ARG A 286 -8.64 -6.78 5.18
N ILE A 287 -9.76 -6.17 4.84
CA ILE A 287 -11.09 -6.69 5.14
C ILE A 287 -11.60 -7.31 3.84
N ASN A 288 -11.58 -8.65 3.76
CA ASN A 288 -12.04 -9.33 2.55
C ASN A 288 -13.50 -9.70 2.68
N ILE A 289 -14.27 -9.36 1.67
CA ILE A 289 -15.66 -9.76 1.50
C ILE A 289 -15.72 -10.50 0.17
N GLY A 290 -16.13 -11.77 0.17
CA GLY A 290 -16.09 -12.60 -1.02
C GLY A 290 -17.29 -13.50 -1.17
N LEU A 291 -17.54 -13.91 -2.40
CA LEU A 291 -18.51 -14.95 -2.74
C LEU A 291 -17.73 -16.12 -3.33
N LEU A 292 -17.96 -17.32 -2.82
CA LEU A 292 -17.37 -18.58 -3.29
C LEU A 292 -18.49 -19.47 -3.85
N PHE A 293 -18.16 -20.18 -4.95
CA PHE A 293 -19.08 -21.01 -5.71
C PHE A 293 -18.60 -22.45 -5.83
#